data_abcd76c2ff1ced6ae51dcc10b2917e65
#
_entry.id   abcd76c2ff1ced6ae51dcc10b2917e65
#
_cell.length_a   1.000
_cell.length_b   1.000
_cell.length_c   1.000
_cell.angle_alpha   90.00
_cell.angle_beta   90.00
_cell.angle_gamma   90.00
#
_symmetry.space_group_name_H-M   'P 1'
#
loop_
_entity.id
_entity.type
_entity.pdbx_description
1 polymer ?
#
loop_
_entity_poly.entity_id
_entity_poly.type
_entity_poly.pdbx_seq_one_letter_code
_entity_poly.pdbx_strand_id
1 'polypeptide(L)'
;MIPRAPLVLLLTLLFPTLRAEVRVERVLLPEGATPGSFAVALPGGVNFCYDPARGGLSYVWTGGFLDLAPARPGPGKFIAPARLLGPVVHREEGPAPLRRGQPAPAPALTFTGYTLRPAAIEFRYTLDGVPVREELSARPDGRGLERRFVPAGGGDARWWHITEGRPPAALGRDAAGALILEVSWEGAP
;
A
#
# COMPACT_ATOMS: atom_id res chain seq x y z
N MET A 1 -9.80 -52.84 45.11
CA MET A 1 -8.66 -52.22 44.40
C MET A 1 -9.22 -51.45 43.23
N ILE A 2 -9.22 -50.13 43.32
CA ILE A 2 -9.74 -49.24 42.26
C ILE A 2 -8.53 -48.69 41.51
N PRO A 3 -8.39 -48.87 40.19
CA PRO A 3 -7.26 -48.32 39.43
C PRO A 3 -7.41 -46.79 39.29
N ARG A 4 -6.40 -46.05 39.71
CA ARG A 4 -6.31 -44.62 39.49
C ARG A 4 -5.79 -44.36 38.07
N ALA A 5 -6.62 -43.80 37.20
CA ALA A 5 -6.20 -43.33 35.89
C ALA A 5 -5.34 -42.05 36.03
N PRO A 6 -4.25 -41.92 35.27
CA PRO A 6 -3.45 -40.69 35.29
C PRO A 6 -4.19 -39.59 34.53
N LEU A 7 -4.38 -38.43 35.18
CA LEU A 7 -4.89 -37.22 34.56
C LEU A 7 -3.76 -36.60 33.71
N VAL A 8 -3.81 -36.75 32.40
CA VAL A 8 -2.90 -36.09 31.47
C VAL A 8 -3.38 -34.66 31.28
N LEU A 9 -2.70 -33.72 31.94
CA LEU A 9 -2.94 -32.28 31.78
C LEU A 9 -2.34 -31.82 30.44
N LEU A 10 -3.17 -31.65 29.42
CA LEU A 10 -2.77 -31.13 28.10
C LEU A 10 -2.57 -29.62 28.23
N LEU A 11 -1.30 -29.19 28.41
CA LEU A 11 -0.92 -27.79 28.46
C LEU A 11 -0.88 -27.24 27.03
N THR A 12 -1.96 -26.62 26.56
CA THR A 12 -2.02 -25.89 25.28
C THR A 12 -1.19 -24.60 25.41
N LEU A 13 0.02 -24.63 24.88
CA LEU A 13 0.86 -23.43 24.72
C LEU A 13 0.19 -22.53 23.64
N LEU A 14 -0.51 -21.49 24.08
CA LEU A 14 -0.89 -20.38 23.22
C LEU A 14 0.38 -19.60 22.87
N PHE A 15 0.97 -19.88 21.72
CA PHE A 15 1.96 -18.99 21.13
C PHE A 15 1.23 -17.74 20.63
N PRO A 16 1.58 -16.53 21.13
CA PRO A 16 1.08 -15.30 20.51
C PRO A 16 1.59 -15.28 19.06
N THR A 17 0.72 -15.40 18.10
CA THR A 17 1.07 -15.15 16.70
C THR A 17 1.49 -13.67 16.63
N LEU A 18 2.80 -13.41 16.47
CA LEU A 18 3.28 -12.09 16.11
C LEU A 18 2.60 -11.72 14.78
N ARG A 19 1.55 -10.95 14.86
CA ARG A 19 0.93 -10.35 13.67
C ARG A 19 1.94 -9.34 13.15
N ALA A 20 2.44 -9.56 11.93
CA ALA A 20 3.24 -8.55 11.26
C ALA A 20 2.40 -7.27 11.16
N GLU A 21 2.95 -6.16 11.66
CA GLU A 21 2.29 -4.86 11.65
C GLU A 21 2.66 -4.10 10.38
N VAL A 22 1.78 -3.19 9.97
CA VAL A 22 2.06 -2.26 8.87
C VAL A 22 3.18 -1.31 9.31
N ARG A 23 4.21 -1.18 8.47
CA ARG A 23 5.35 -0.30 8.70
C ARG A 23 5.45 0.75 7.63
N VAL A 24 5.86 1.96 8.00
CA VAL A 24 6.09 3.08 7.08
C VAL A 24 7.47 3.65 7.34
N GLU A 25 8.24 3.84 6.26
CA GLU A 25 9.55 4.51 6.30
C GLU A 25 9.56 5.69 5.33
N ARG A 26 10.18 6.79 5.78
CA ARG A 26 10.46 7.98 4.95
C ARG A 26 11.97 8.13 4.82
N VAL A 27 12.50 7.57 3.76
CA VAL A 27 13.92 7.58 3.43
C VAL A 27 14.10 7.82 1.94
N LEU A 28 15.31 8.10 1.51
CA LEU A 28 15.61 8.11 0.08
C LEU A 28 15.40 6.70 -0.48
N LEU A 29 14.44 6.57 -1.38
CA LEU A 29 14.06 5.30 -2.00
C LEU A 29 14.66 5.19 -3.42
N PRO A 30 14.93 3.96 -3.89
CA PRO A 30 15.44 3.70 -5.24
C PRO A 30 14.34 3.81 -6.31
N GLU A 31 14.66 3.39 -7.53
CA GLU A 31 13.71 3.17 -8.64
C GLU A 31 12.95 4.44 -9.06
N GLY A 32 13.59 5.62 -8.98
CA GLY A 32 12.99 6.88 -9.39
C GLY A 32 11.90 7.42 -8.45
N ALA A 33 11.82 6.91 -7.22
CA ALA A 33 10.91 7.45 -6.22
C ALA A 33 11.18 8.94 -5.94
N THR A 34 10.11 9.72 -5.76
CA THR A 34 10.25 11.12 -5.38
C THR A 34 10.73 11.27 -3.94
N PRO A 35 11.40 12.37 -3.56
CA PRO A 35 11.91 12.56 -2.19
C PRO A 35 10.81 12.55 -1.11
N GLY A 36 9.56 12.82 -1.50
CA GLY A 36 8.41 12.80 -0.60
C GLY A 36 7.75 11.43 -0.42
N SER A 37 8.20 10.42 -1.16
CA SER A 37 7.58 9.09 -1.17
C SER A 37 7.70 8.36 0.18
N PHE A 38 6.74 7.47 0.42
CA PHE A 38 6.71 6.55 1.55
C PHE A 38 7.00 5.13 1.07
N ALA A 39 7.85 4.41 1.80
CA ALA A 39 7.90 2.97 1.72
C ALA A 39 6.94 2.38 2.75
N VAL A 40 6.09 1.47 2.35
CA VAL A 40 5.11 0.81 3.21
C VAL A 40 5.31 -0.70 3.12
N ALA A 41 5.37 -1.37 4.28
CA ALA A 41 5.31 -2.83 4.37
C ALA A 41 3.95 -3.22 4.92
N LEU A 42 3.24 -4.10 4.21
CA LEU A 42 2.03 -4.75 4.68
C LEU A 42 2.35 -6.15 5.23
N PRO A 43 1.49 -6.71 6.08
CA PRO A 43 1.57 -8.11 6.45
C PRO A 43 1.61 -9.02 5.21
N GLY A 44 2.37 -10.12 5.27
CA GLY A 44 2.49 -11.07 4.15
C GLY A 44 3.60 -10.75 3.14
N GLY A 45 4.49 -9.77 3.45
CA GLY A 45 5.66 -9.48 2.60
C GLY A 45 5.35 -8.71 1.33
N VAL A 46 4.19 -8.07 1.26
CA VAL A 46 3.84 -7.13 0.19
C VAL A 46 4.25 -5.73 0.62
N ASN A 47 5.10 -5.11 -0.17
CA ASN A 47 5.63 -3.79 0.12
C ASN A 47 5.43 -2.86 -1.07
N PHE A 48 5.30 -1.55 -0.83
CA PHE A 48 5.14 -0.60 -1.93
C PHE A 48 5.73 0.77 -1.62
N CYS A 49 6.07 1.49 -2.68
CA CYS A 49 6.39 2.90 -2.68
C CYS A 49 5.15 3.69 -3.08
N TYR A 50 4.73 4.62 -2.22
CA TYR A 50 3.60 5.52 -2.45
C TYR A 50 4.10 6.95 -2.59
N ASP A 51 3.71 7.61 -3.67
CA ASP A 51 4.02 9.02 -3.90
C ASP A 51 2.83 9.90 -3.50
N PRO A 52 2.93 10.65 -2.39
CA PRO A 52 1.85 11.52 -1.91
C PRO A 52 1.58 12.71 -2.84
N ALA A 53 2.56 13.13 -3.66
CA ALA A 53 2.36 14.22 -4.61
C ALA A 53 1.48 13.80 -5.80
N ARG A 54 1.49 12.51 -6.14
CA ARG A 54 0.61 11.92 -7.16
C ARG A 54 -0.66 11.30 -6.58
N GLY A 55 -0.68 10.98 -5.28
CA GLY A 55 -1.74 10.15 -4.69
C GLY A 55 -1.79 8.76 -5.32
N GLY A 56 -0.65 8.12 -5.51
CA GLY A 56 -0.55 6.83 -6.19
C GLY A 56 0.67 6.01 -5.87
N LEU A 57 0.61 4.74 -6.27
CA LEU A 57 1.75 3.83 -6.22
C LEU A 57 2.83 4.28 -7.21
N SER A 58 4.10 4.11 -6.85
CA SER A 58 5.21 4.17 -7.80
C SER A 58 5.63 2.76 -8.21
N TYR A 59 5.81 1.87 -7.23
CA TYR A 59 6.11 0.47 -7.47
C TYR A 59 5.74 -0.40 -6.27
N VAL A 60 5.63 -1.70 -6.51
CA VAL A 60 5.38 -2.74 -5.49
C VAL A 60 6.52 -3.76 -5.57
N TRP A 61 6.99 -4.22 -4.41
CA TRP A 61 7.94 -5.33 -4.33
C TRP A 61 7.49 -6.35 -3.27
N THR A 62 7.94 -7.58 -3.41
CA THR A 62 7.60 -8.68 -2.49
C THR A 62 8.82 -9.18 -1.75
N GLY A 63 8.61 -9.84 -0.60
CA GLY A 63 9.69 -10.36 0.24
C GLY A 63 10.07 -9.43 1.40
N GLY A 64 11.38 -9.25 1.65
CA GLY A 64 11.85 -8.37 2.70
C GLY A 64 11.55 -6.89 2.44
N PHE A 65 11.54 -6.08 3.50
CA PHE A 65 11.17 -4.67 3.38
C PHE A 65 12.32 -3.81 2.81
N LEU A 66 13.17 -3.28 3.67
CA LEU A 66 14.26 -2.38 3.28
C LEU A 66 15.54 -2.65 4.07
N ASP A 67 16.68 -2.59 3.39
CA ASP A 67 17.97 -2.32 4.01
C ASP A 67 18.19 -0.80 4.07
N LEU A 68 18.14 -0.26 5.27
CA LEU A 68 18.25 1.18 5.52
C LEU A 68 19.72 1.65 5.66
N ALA A 69 20.70 0.75 5.70
CA ALA A 69 22.09 1.11 5.95
C ALA A 69 22.66 2.13 4.95
N PRO A 70 22.35 2.07 3.63
CA PRO A 70 22.81 3.08 2.67
C PRO A 70 22.18 4.46 2.88
N ALA A 71 20.94 4.51 3.35
CA ALA A 71 20.17 5.75 3.50
C ALA A 71 20.40 6.44 4.85
N ARG A 72 21.20 5.84 5.75
CA ARG A 72 21.53 6.42 7.06
C ARG A 72 22.76 7.32 6.96
N PRO A 73 22.66 8.59 7.40
CA PRO A 73 23.81 9.47 7.46
C PRO A 73 24.86 8.92 8.45
N GLY A 74 26.13 9.20 8.19
CA GLY A 74 27.23 8.84 9.07
C GLY A 74 28.50 9.60 8.67
N PRO A 75 29.51 9.69 9.57
CA PRO A 75 30.75 10.37 9.27
C PRO A 75 31.40 9.83 7.99
N GLY A 76 31.69 10.72 7.02
CA GLY A 76 32.32 10.37 5.75
C GLY A 76 31.47 9.49 4.81
N LYS A 77 30.17 9.31 5.08
CA LYS A 77 29.26 8.54 4.21
C LYS A 77 28.42 9.46 3.34
N PHE A 78 28.36 9.13 2.07
CA PHE A 78 27.34 9.67 1.17
C PHE A 78 26.00 8.98 1.45
N ILE A 79 24.91 9.74 1.47
CA ILE A 79 23.56 9.19 1.54
C ILE A 79 23.22 8.60 0.17
N ALA A 80 22.87 7.32 0.13
CA ALA A 80 22.39 6.61 -1.04
C ALA A 80 20.96 6.10 -0.78
N PRO A 81 20.20 5.77 -1.82
CA PRO A 81 18.88 5.16 -1.64
C PRO A 81 18.96 3.87 -0.81
N ALA A 82 17.96 3.63 0.04
CA ALA A 82 17.74 2.35 0.70
C ALA A 82 17.66 1.23 -0.35
N ARG A 83 17.99 0.00 0.03
CA ARG A 83 17.86 -1.15 -0.88
C ARG A 83 16.56 -1.90 -0.59
N LEU A 84 15.84 -2.26 -1.68
CA LEU A 84 14.71 -3.17 -1.57
C LEU A 84 15.23 -4.57 -1.25
N LEU A 85 14.60 -5.25 -0.30
CA LEU A 85 14.95 -6.64 0.06
C LEU A 85 14.05 -7.65 -0.66
N GLY A 86 13.80 -7.39 -1.95
CA GLY A 86 13.03 -8.26 -2.81
C GLY A 86 12.77 -7.67 -4.20
N PRO A 87 12.24 -8.46 -5.14
CA PRO A 87 12.02 -8.04 -6.52
C PRO A 87 10.85 -7.08 -6.64
N VAL A 88 10.98 -6.08 -7.52
CA VAL A 88 9.85 -5.25 -7.95
C VAL A 88 8.95 -6.06 -8.88
N VAL A 89 7.67 -6.15 -8.54
CA VAL A 89 6.66 -6.97 -9.24
C VAL A 89 5.61 -6.12 -9.99
N HIS A 90 5.52 -4.83 -9.68
CA HIS A 90 4.56 -3.92 -10.32
C HIS A 90 5.12 -2.49 -10.31
N ARG A 91 4.79 -1.71 -11.36
CA ARG A 91 5.12 -0.28 -11.49
C ARG A 91 3.92 0.50 -11.99
N GLU A 92 3.75 1.70 -11.44
CA GLU A 92 2.82 2.70 -11.95
C GLU A 92 3.58 3.98 -12.26
N GLU A 93 3.50 4.42 -13.51
CA GLU A 93 4.11 5.66 -13.99
C GLU A 93 3.02 6.68 -14.36
N GLY A 94 3.45 7.91 -14.62
CA GLY A 94 2.57 8.97 -15.05
C GLY A 94 2.01 9.84 -13.93
N PRO A 95 1.05 10.73 -14.26
CA PRO A 95 0.46 11.69 -13.33
C PRO A 95 -0.46 11.00 -12.30
N ALA A 96 -1.03 11.81 -11.38
CA ALA A 96 -1.99 11.32 -10.39
C ALA A 96 -3.00 10.33 -11.01
N PRO A 97 -3.15 9.09 -10.49
CA PRO A 97 -3.89 8.07 -11.21
C PRO A 97 -5.42 8.21 -11.10
N LEU A 98 -5.92 8.78 -10.01
CA LEU A 98 -7.36 8.89 -9.78
C LEU A 98 -7.92 10.17 -10.40
N ARG A 99 -9.07 10.07 -11.10
CA ARG A 99 -9.78 11.18 -11.74
C ARG A 99 -11.26 11.14 -11.40
N ARG A 100 -11.86 12.33 -11.28
CA ARG A 100 -13.30 12.51 -11.06
C ARG A 100 -13.94 13.13 -12.29
N GLY A 101 -15.09 12.59 -12.72
CA GLY A 101 -15.87 13.09 -13.86
C GLY A 101 -15.25 12.75 -15.20
N GLN A 102 -14.17 13.41 -15.56
CA GLN A 102 -13.46 13.21 -16.83
C GLN A 102 -12.06 12.58 -16.60
N PRO A 103 -11.54 11.79 -17.56
CA PRO A 103 -10.20 11.21 -17.44
C PRO A 103 -9.06 12.23 -17.53
N ALA A 104 -9.31 13.42 -18.06
CA ALA A 104 -8.36 14.53 -18.17
C ALA A 104 -9.07 15.86 -17.81
N PRO A 105 -8.37 16.89 -17.32
CA PRO A 105 -6.94 16.98 -17.00
C PRO A 105 -6.53 16.30 -15.68
N ALA A 106 -5.24 16.39 -15.32
CA ALA A 106 -4.77 15.96 -14.01
C ALA A 106 -5.42 16.83 -12.92
N PRO A 107 -5.90 16.21 -11.80
CA PRO A 107 -6.53 16.96 -10.72
C PRO A 107 -5.52 17.73 -9.89
N ALA A 108 -5.96 18.80 -9.22
CA ALA A 108 -5.22 19.38 -8.12
C ALA A 108 -5.30 18.43 -6.91
N LEU A 109 -4.14 17.94 -6.46
CA LEU A 109 -4.03 17.03 -5.34
C LEU A 109 -3.35 17.70 -4.16
N THR A 110 -3.92 17.54 -2.97
CA THR A 110 -3.28 17.95 -1.71
C THR A 110 -3.31 16.78 -0.73
N PHE A 111 -2.13 16.25 -0.41
CA PHE A 111 -1.97 15.20 0.57
C PHE A 111 -2.17 15.73 2.00
N THR A 112 -2.95 15.05 2.84
CA THR A 112 -3.28 15.50 4.21
C THR A 112 -2.78 14.56 5.30
N GLY A 113 -2.33 13.34 4.96
CA GLY A 113 -1.75 12.43 5.94
C GLY A 113 -2.14 10.96 5.70
N TYR A 114 -1.76 10.13 6.67
CA TYR A 114 -2.11 8.70 6.65
C TYR A 114 -2.45 8.18 8.04
N THR A 115 -3.06 7.01 8.10
CA THR A 115 -3.36 6.26 9.33
C THR A 115 -3.00 4.80 9.13
N LEU A 116 -2.27 4.21 10.10
CA LEU A 116 -1.99 2.78 10.11
C LEU A 116 -3.18 2.01 10.63
N ARG A 117 -3.50 0.90 9.98
CA ARG A 117 -4.50 -0.09 10.37
C ARG A 117 -3.78 -1.43 10.62
N PRO A 118 -4.41 -2.41 11.28
CA PRO A 118 -3.74 -3.69 11.59
C PRO A 118 -3.20 -4.46 10.37
N ALA A 119 -3.84 -4.33 9.19
CA ALA A 119 -3.46 -5.02 7.96
C ALA A 119 -3.50 -4.12 6.72
N ALA A 120 -3.66 -2.80 6.90
CA ALA A 120 -3.82 -1.84 5.83
C ALA A 120 -3.22 -0.48 6.22
N ILE A 121 -3.03 0.38 5.24
CA ILE A 121 -2.76 1.81 5.46
C ILE A 121 -3.84 2.63 4.76
N GLU A 122 -4.31 3.67 5.43
CA GLU A 122 -5.24 4.65 4.88
C GLU A 122 -4.50 5.95 4.59
N PHE A 123 -4.42 6.36 3.34
CA PHE A 123 -3.98 7.70 2.93
C PHE A 123 -5.16 8.64 2.78
N ARG A 124 -4.94 9.91 3.09
CA ARG A 124 -5.95 10.98 2.97
C ARG A 124 -5.41 12.11 2.13
N TYR A 125 -6.19 12.57 1.19
CA TYR A 125 -5.88 13.69 0.31
C TYR A 125 -7.16 14.33 -0.25
N THR A 126 -7.03 15.49 -0.88
CA THR A 126 -8.11 16.08 -1.68
C THR A 126 -7.78 15.99 -3.15
N LEU A 127 -8.79 15.76 -3.98
CA LEU A 127 -8.73 15.84 -5.44
C LEU A 127 -9.74 16.89 -5.91
N ASP A 128 -9.26 17.98 -6.50
CA ASP A 128 -10.09 19.14 -6.88
C ASP A 128 -10.99 19.60 -5.73
N GLY A 129 -10.44 19.64 -4.51
CA GLY A 129 -11.14 19.99 -3.29
C GLY A 129 -12.04 18.90 -2.68
N VAL A 130 -12.21 17.75 -3.34
CA VAL A 130 -12.98 16.62 -2.79
C VAL A 130 -12.09 15.77 -1.90
N PRO A 131 -12.39 15.61 -0.61
CA PRO A 131 -11.65 14.71 0.26
C PRO A 131 -11.81 13.24 -0.20
N VAL A 132 -10.69 12.53 -0.22
CA VAL A 132 -10.61 11.10 -0.55
C VAL A 132 -9.84 10.39 0.54
N ARG A 133 -10.36 9.25 0.98
CA ARG A 133 -9.61 8.26 1.78
C ARG A 133 -9.30 7.08 0.87
N GLU A 134 -8.05 6.68 0.83
CA GLU A 134 -7.59 5.54 0.07
C GLU A 134 -6.97 4.53 1.02
N GLU A 135 -7.59 3.37 1.16
CA GLU A 135 -7.06 2.26 1.94
C GLU A 135 -6.36 1.26 1.02
N LEU A 136 -5.13 0.87 1.38
CA LEU A 136 -4.38 -0.15 0.69
C LEU A 136 -4.16 -1.35 1.62
N SER A 137 -4.51 -2.52 1.13
CA SER A 137 -4.29 -3.81 1.80
C SER A 137 -3.72 -4.84 0.83
N ALA A 138 -2.97 -5.80 1.36
CA ALA A 138 -2.53 -6.94 0.56
C ALA A 138 -3.71 -7.89 0.32
N ARG A 139 -3.80 -8.44 -0.88
CA ARG A 139 -4.75 -9.53 -1.17
C ARG A 139 -4.36 -10.78 -0.38
N PRO A 140 -5.35 -11.61 0.02
CA PRO A 140 -5.08 -12.82 0.82
C PRO A 140 -4.13 -13.82 0.15
N ASP A 141 -4.07 -13.83 -1.18
CA ASP A 141 -3.18 -14.69 -1.97
C ASP A 141 -1.72 -14.17 -2.05
N GLY A 142 -1.44 -12.96 -1.51
CA GLY A 142 -0.14 -12.31 -1.57
C GLY A 142 0.28 -11.85 -2.97
N ARG A 143 -0.59 -11.97 -3.97
CA ARG A 143 -0.31 -11.66 -5.38
C ARG A 143 -0.98 -10.39 -5.88
N GLY A 144 -1.28 -9.47 -4.97
CA GLY A 144 -1.93 -8.23 -5.33
C GLY A 144 -2.12 -7.29 -4.16
N LEU A 145 -2.54 -6.08 -4.51
CA LEU A 145 -3.05 -5.06 -3.61
C LEU A 145 -4.50 -4.76 -3.96
N GLU A 146 -5.33 -4.56 -2.94
CA GLU A 146 -6.61 -3.91 -3.07
C GLU A 146 -6.44 -2.44 -2.68
N ARG A 147 -6.92 -1.55 -3.54
CA ARG A 147 -7.01 -0.11 -3.30
C ARG A 147 -8.48 0.27 -3.22
N ARG A 148 -8.88 0.74 -2.06
CA ARG A 148 -10.27 1.11 -1.77
C ARG A 148 -10.36 2.61 -1.55
N PHE A 149 -11.04 3.32 -2.47
CA PHE A 149 -11.19 4.77 -2.38
C PHE A 149 -12.59 5.14 -1.88
N VAL A 150 -12.62 6.01 -0.90
CA VAL A 150 -13.86 6.54 -0.30
C VAL A 150 -13.86 8.06 -0.45
N PRO A 151 -14.36 8.59 -1.57
CA PRO A 151 -14.50 10.03 -1.74
C PRO A 151 -15.63 10.57 -0.86
N ALA A 152 -15.40 11.75 -0.26
CA ALA A 152 -16.47 12.44 0.46
C ALA A 152 -17.55 12.93 -0.51
N GLY A 153 -18.80 12.98 -0.01
CA GLY A 153 -19.91 13.55 -0.76
C GLY A 153 -20.54 12.66 -1.83
N GLY A 154 -20.37 11.33 -1.73
CA GLY A 154 -21.18 10.24 -2.31
C GLY A 154 -21.89 10.42 -3.66
N GLY A 155 -21.64 11.48 -4.41
CA GLY A 155 -22.37 11.78 -5.65
C GLY A 155 -22.12 10.77 -6.77
N ASP A 156 -23.00 10.78 -7.78
CA ASP A 156 -22.98 9.90 -8.97
C ASP A 156 -21.81 10.16 -9.93
N ALA A 157 -20.82 10.95 -9.52
CA ALA A 157 -19.67 11.23 -10.35
C ALA A 157 -18.94 9.94 -10.71
N ARG A 158 -18.68 9.76 -12.01
CA ARG A 158 -17.85 8.68 -12.50
C ARG A 158 -16.40 8.91 -12.05
N TRP A 159 -15.73 7.86 -11.68
CA TRP A 159 -14.31 7.87 -11.30
C TRP A 159 -13.51 7.00 -12.24
N TRP A 160 -12.27 7.42 -12.50
CA TRP A 160 -11.39 6.78 -13.45
C TRP A 160 -10.03 6.50 -12.81
N HIS A 161 -9.45 5.39 -13.18
CA HIS A 161 -8.04 5.11 -12.94
C HIS A 161 -7.26 5.31 -14.24
N ILE A 162 -6.19 6.09 -14.13
CA ILE A 162 -5.29 6.40 -15.25
C ILE A 162 -3.97 5.69 -15.02
N THR A 163 -3.58 4.88 -15.98
CA THR A 163 -2.25 4.25 -16.04
C THR A 163 -1.61 4.68 -17.35
N GLU A 164 -0.35 5.08 -17.30
CA GLU A 164 0.39 5.47 -18.49
C GLU A 164 0.44 4.33 -19.50
N GLY A 165 0.24 4.66 -20.77
CA GLY A 165 0.21 3.67 -21.86
C GLY A 165 -1.03 2.78 -21.91
N ARG A 166 -2.05 3.03 -21.06
CA ARG A 166 -3.32 2.28 -21.07
C ARG A 166 -4.51 3.22 -21.19
N PRO A 167 -5.63 2.75 -21.79
CA PRO A 167 -6.89 3.50 -21.78
C PRO A 167 -7.37 3.77 -20.35
N PRO A 168 -8.02 4.91 -20.07
CA PRO A 168 -8.66 5.18 -18.79
C PRO A 168 -9.65 4.08 -18.42
N ALA A 169 -9.52 3.54 -17.19
CA ALA A 169 -10.42 2.52 -16.66
C ALA A 169 -11.44 3.15 -15.72
N ALA A 170 -12.74 2.95 -15.99
CA ALA A 170 -13.78 3.37 -15.06
C ALA A 170 -13.76 2.49 -13.81
N LEU A 171 -13.80 3.12 -12.62
CA LEU A 171 -13.84 2.39 -11.35
C LEU A 171 -15.28 2.01 -10.99
N GLY A 172 -15.47 0.75 -10.63
CA GLY A 172 -16.70 0.24 -10.03
C GLY A 172 -16.83 0.61 -8.56
N ARG A 173 -18.05 0.53 -8.03
CA ARG A 173 -18.32 0.72 -6.61
C ARG A 173 -18.71 -0.60 -5.96
N ASP A 174 -18.25 -0.82 -4.72
CA ASP A 174 -18.75 -1.92 -3.88
C ASP A 174 -20.14 -1.59 -3.29
N ALA A 175 -20.71 -2.53 -2.54
CA ALA A 175 -21.99 -2.37 -1.88
C ALA A 175 -22.03 -1.22 -0.84
N ALA A 176 -20.87 -0.79 -0.35
CA ALA A 176 -20.73 0.34 0.57
C ALA A 176 -20.45 1.68 -0.15
N GLY A 177 -20.43 1.67 -1.49
CA GLY A 177 -20.20 2.84 -2.34
C GLY A 177 -18.73 3.25 -2.49
N ALA A 178 -17.79 2.48 -1.98
CA ALA A 178 -16.37 2.71 -2.21
C ALA A 178 -15.97 2.25 -3.61
N LEU A 179 -15.00 2.95 -4.21
CA LEU A 179 -14.41 2.57 -5.49
C LEU A 179 -13.31 1.53 -5.23
N ILE A 180 -13.28 0.47 -6.00
CA ILE A 180 -12.31 -0.61 -5.85
C ILE A 180 -11.42 -0.69 -7.07
N LEU A 181 -10.12 -0.80 -6.82
CA LEU A 181 -9.11 -1.10 -7.81
C LEU A 181 -8.23 -2.24 -7.29
N GLU A 182 -8.18 -3.32 -8.03
CA GLU A 182 -7.25 -4.40 -7.77
C GLU A 182 -5.99 -4.23 -8.64
N VAL A 183 -4.84 -4.29 -7.98
CA VAL A 183 -3.53 -4.35 -8.63
C VAL A 183 -3.01 -5.76 -8.42
N SER A 184 -2.79 -6.50 -9.51
CA SER A 184 -2.29 -7.87 -9.45
C SER A 184 -0.99 -8.01 -10.24
N TRP A 185 -0.17 -8.99 -9.85
CA TRP A 185 1.05 -9.38 -10.56
C TRP A 185 1.15 -10.89 -10.67
N GLU A 186 1.73 -11.35 -11.78
CA GLU A 186 2.03 -12.75 -11.99
C GLU A 186 3.39 -13.08 -11.36
N GLY A 187 3.48 -14.21 -10.66
CA GLY A 187 4.75 -14.77 -10.24
C GLY A 187 5.42 -14.06 -9.07
N ALA A 188 4.82 -14.13 -7.87
CA ALA A 188 5.65 -14.13 -6.67
C ALA A 188 6.20 -15.55 -6.47
N PRO A 189 7.47 -15.73 -6.13
CA PRO A 189 8.07 -17.03 -5.90
C PRO A 189 7.44 -17.78 -4.74
#